data_05022fad6a007b7aca56654ab9b5ff3d
#
_entry.id   05022fad6a007b7aca56654ab9b5ff3d
#
_cell.length_a   1.000
_cell.length_b   1.000
_cell.length_c   1.000
_cell.angle_alpha   90.00
_cell.angle_beta   90.00
_cell.angle_gamma   90.00
#
_symmetry.space_group_name_H-M   'P 1'
#
loop_
_entity.id
_entity.type
_entity.pdbx_description
1 polymer ?
#
loop_
_entity_poly.entity_id
_entity_poly.type
_entity_poly.pdbx_seq_one_letter_code
_entity_poly.pdbx_strand_id
1 'polypeptide(L)'
;MSRLKKWLLGLVFLLLAVVLWLVFSPAPDGIPVLEYHEVAESVDEDAYAYNVPPEDFRQQLDYLQQQGYTTISMLDFMKAKRGKMELPAKPIILTFDDGYEDNYTEMLPILEEY
;
A
#
# COMPACT_ATOMS: atom_id res chain seq x y z
N MET A 1 4.38 -36.27 -32.99
CA MET A 1 3.53 -35.32 -32.24
C MET A 1 2.72 -34.50 -33.26
N SER A 2 1.40 -34.50 -33.13
CA SER A 2 0.50 -33.78 -34.05
C SER A 2 0.75 -32.27 -33.97
N ARG A 3 0.47 -31.53 -35.06
CA ARG A 3 0.60 -30.05 -35.08
C ARG A 3 -0.18 -29.40 -33.91
N LEU A 4 -1.37 -29.93 -33.59
CA LEU A 4 -2.19 -29.46 -32.46
C LEU A 4 -1.49 -29.60 -31.12
N LYS A 5 -0.80 -30.70 -30.81
CA LYS A 5 -0.04 -30.91 -29.60
C LYS A 5 1.12 -29.92 -29.47
N LYS A 6 1.77 -29.56 -30.56
CA LYS A 6 2.84 -28.52 -30.55
C LYS A 6 2.30 -27.14 -30.22
N TRP A 7 1.14 -26.78 -30.78
CA TRP A 7 0.47 -25.51 -30.50
C TRP A 7 0.01 -25.42 -29.04
N LEU A 8 -0.57 -26.51 -28.50
CA LEU A 8 -0.99 -26.56 -27.07
C LEU A 8 0.20 -26.42 -26.13
N LEU A 9 1.32 -27.10 -26.39
CA LEU A 9 2.54 -26.98 -25.62
C LEU A 9 3.10 -25.54 -25.65
N GLY A 10 3.10 -24.92 -26.83
CA GLY A 10 3.51 -23.50 -26.97
C GLY A 10 2.64 -22.55 -26.18
N LEU A 11 1.32 -22.76 -26.17
CA LEU A 11 0.40 -21.96 -25.40
C LEU A 11 0.62 -22.12 -23.89
N VAL A 12 0.81 -23.35 -23.40
CA VAL A 12 1.10 -23.63 -21.99
C VAL A 12 2.42 -22.95 -21.57
N PHE A 13 3.45 -23.03 -22.43
CA PHE A 13 4.74 -22.40 -22.14
C PHE A 13 4.63 -20.88 -22.09
N LEU A 14 3.85 -20.28 -22.99
CA LEU A 14 3.58 -18.83 -22.98
C LEU A 14 2.83 -18.41 -21.72
N LEU A 15 1.80 -19.14 -21.31
CA LEU A 15 1.05 -18.87 -20.08
C LEU A 15 1.95 -18.97 -18.84
N LEU A 16 2.78 -19.99 -18.76
CA LEU A 16 3.75 -20.13 -17.65
C LEU A 16 4.75 -18.98 -17.64
N ALA A 17 5.25 -18.56 -18.80
CA ALA A 17 6.17 -17.43 -18.90
C ALA A 17 5.51 -16.12 -18.45
N VAL A 18 4.24 -15.89 -18.81
CA VAL A 18 3.47 -14.71 -18.36
C VAL A 18 3.23 -14.76 -16.87
N VAL A 19 2.85 -15.91 -16.30
CA VAL A 19 2.65 -16.06 -14.85
C VAL A 19 3.96 -15.81 -14.10
N LEU A 20 5.06 -16.39 -14.55
CA LEU A 20 6.38 -16.16 -13.97
C LEU A 20 6.78 -14.69 -14.04
N TRP A 21 6.54 -14.05 -15.18
CA TRP A 21 6.81 -12.62 -15.33
C TRP A 21 5.97 -11.77 -14.36
N LEU A 22 4.67 -12.04 -14.21
CA LEU A 22 3.80 -11.34 -13.26
C LEU A 22 4.22 -11.54 -11.80
N VAL A 23 4.66 -12.76 -11.45
CA VAL A 23 5.07 -13.10 -10.07
C VAL A 23 6.45 -12.52 -9.73
N PHE A 24 7.37 -12.50 -10.69
CA PHE A 24 8.76 -12.08 -10.45
C PHE A 24 9.11 -10.71 -11.04
N SER A 25 8.11 -9.98 -11.58
CA SER A 25 8.35 -8.59 -11.98
C SER A 25 8.76 -7.76 -10.77
N PRO A 26 9.83 -6.97 -10.86
CA PRO A 26 10.18 -6.07 -9.78
C PRO A 26 9.02 -5.10 -9.50
N ALA A 27 8.81 -4.80 -8.22
CA ALA A 27 7.87 -3.76 -7.85
C ALA A 27 8.23 -2.44 -8.57
N PRO A 28 7.26 -1.64 -8.98
CA PRO A 28 7.56 -0.35 -9.60
C PRO A 28 8.42 0.50 -8.65
N ASP A 29 9.43 1.16 -9.21
CA ASP A 29 10.27 2.09 -8.47
C ASP A 29 9.39 3.24 -7.94
N GLY A 30 9.40 3.45 -6.63
CA GLY A 30 8.66 4.53 -6.00
C GLY A 30 8.46 4.31 -4.50
N ILE A 31 8.03 5.37 -3.82
CA ILE A 31 7.61 5.31 -2.42
C ILE A 31 6.11 5.10 -2.41
N PRO A 32 5.58 4.04 -1.77
CA PRO A 32 4.16 3.85 -1.64
C PRO A 32 3.52 5.02 -0.89
N VAL A 33 2.34 5.42 -1.33
CA VAL A 33 1.49 6.38 -0.63
C VAL A 33 0.15 5.68 -0.38
N LEU A 34 -0.25 5.58 0.89
CA LEU A 34 -1.59 5.14 1.27
C LEU A 34 -2.42 6.36 1.63
N GLU A 35 -3.56 6.47 0.98
CA GLU A 35 -4.52 7.55 1.19
C GLU A 35 -5.70 7.05 2.02
N TYR A 36 -5.98 7.74 3.10
CA TYR A 36 -7.11 7.51 3.99
C TYR A 36 -8.03 8.73 4.00
N HIS A 37 -9.30 8.52 4.30
CA HIS A 37 -10.29 9.58 4.50
C HIS A 37 -10.89 9.47 5.90
N GLU A 38 -11.80 8.53 6.14
CA GLU A 38 -12.41 8.28 7.44
C GLU A 38 -11.79 7.07 8.15
N VAL A 39 -11.65 7.16 9.48
CA VAL A 39 -11.30 6.04 10.36
C VAL A 39 -12.36 5.96 11.46
N ALA A 40 -13.48 5.29 11.18
CA ALA A 40 -14.65 5.26 12.05
C ALA A 40 -15.30 3.87 12.15
N GLU A 41 -15.91 3.57 13.33
CA GLU A 41 -16.58 2.29 13.59
C GLU A 41 -17.87 2.08 12.81
N SER A 42 -18.60 3.13 12.53
CA SER A 42 -19.93 3.03 11.93
C SER A 42 -19.98 3.70 10.59
N VAL A 43 -20.52 2.99 9.64
CA VAL A 43 -20.65 3.48 8.28
C VAL A 43 -22.02 3.25 7.75
N ASP A 44 -22.57 4.26 7.15
CA ASP A 44 -23.61 4.08 6.16
C ASP A 44 -23.03 3.30 4.99
N GLU A 45 -23.81 2.40 4.40
CA GLU A 45 -23.39 1.56 3.27
C GLU A 45 -22.77 2.40 2.12
N ASP A 46 -23.20 3.64 1.96
CA ASP A 46 -22.69 4.56 0.94
C ASP A 46 -21.29 5.14 1.26
N ALA A 47 -20.89 5.17 2.53
CA ALA A 47 -19.58 5.67 2.98
C ALA A 47 -18.48 4.59 2.96
N TYR A 48 -18.84 3.35 2.68
CA TYR A 48 -17.93 2.19 2.78
C TYR A 48 -16.66 2.31 1.94
N ALA A 49 -16.71 3.06 0.85
CA ALA A 49 -15.58 3.23 -0.07
C ALA A 49 -14.45 4.13 0.49
N TYR A 50 -14.74 4.95 1.50
CA TYR A 50 -13.83 5.96 2.04
C TYR A 50 -13.52 5.76 3.52
N ASN A 51 -14.14 4.77 4.18
CA ASN A 51 -13.99 4.51 5.58
C ASN A 51 -13.19 3.23 5.87
N VAL A 52 -12.31 3.31 6.85
CA VAL A 52 -11.59 2.16 7.42
C VAL A 52 -11.93 2.09 8.91
N PRO A 53 -12.53 0.97 9.39
CA PRO A 53 -12.74 0.79 10.83
C PRO A 53 -11.43 0.91 11.62
N PRO A 54 -11.43 1.47 12.85
CA PRO A 54 -10.23 1.66 13.66
C PRO A 54 -9.43 0.38 13.88
N GLU A 55 -10.09 -0.76 14.07
CA GLU A 55 -9.41 -2.05 14.23
C GLU A 55 -8.71 -2.50 12.94
N ASP A 56 -9.34 -2.32 11.79
CA ASP A 56 -8.73 -2.63 10.49
C ASP A 56 -7.55 -1.69 10.20
N PHE A 57 -7.66 -0.42 10.61
CA PHE A 57 -6.57 0.54 10.52
C PHE A 57 -5.36 0.09 11.36
N ARG A 58 -5.58 -0.37 12.61
CA ARG A 58 -4.52 -0.95 13.45
C ARG A 58 -3.85 -2.14 12.78
N GLN A 59 -4.63 -3.07 12.24
CA GLN A 59 -4.09 -4.25 11.54
C GLN A 59 -3.25 -3.87 10.32
N GLN A 60 -3.64 -2.81 9.60
CA GLN A 60 -2.85 -2.29 8.48
C GLN A 60 -1.52 -1.70 8.95
N LEU A 61 -1.52 -0.93 10.04
CA LEU A 61 -0.29 -0.37 10.64
C LEU A 61 0.64 -1.49 11.17
N ASP A 62 0.09 -2.47 11.86
CA ASP A 62 0.81 -3.67 12.31
C ASP A 62 1.49 -4.37 11.12
N TYR A 63 0.75 -4.57 10.03
CA TYR A 63 1.31 -5.18 8.82
C TYR A 63 2.46 -4.37 8.25
N LEU A 64 2.32 -3.05 8.14
CA LEU A 64 3.38 -2.18 7.64
C LEU A 64 4.63 -2.26 8.51
N GLN A 65 4.46 -2.23 9.84
CA GLN A 65 5.55 -2.36 10.80
C GLN A 65 6.25 -3.72 10.68
N GLN A 66 5.49 -4.83 10.61
CA GLN A 66 6.03 -6.18 10.43
C GLN A 66 6.79 -6.35 9.10
N GLN A 67 6.35 -5.65 8.05
CA GLN A 67 7.04 -5.65 6.76
C GLN A 67 8.27 -4.73 6.73
N GLY A 68 8.55 -4.02 7.82
CA GLY A 68 9.70 -3.12 7.97
C GLY A 68 9.54 -1.78 7.25
N TYR A 69 8.31 -1.35 6.99
CA TYR A 69 8.07 0.00 6.49
C TYR A 69 8.31 1.04 7.58
N THR A 70 8.78 2.20 7.17
CA THR A 70 8.94 3.38 8.02
C THR A 70 8.18 4.54 7.41
N THR A 71 7.24 5.09 8.15
CA THR A 71 6.49 6.26 7.72
C THR A 71 7.39 7.49 7.65
N ILE A 72 7.30 8.22 6.56
CA ILE A 72 8.00 9.49 6.34
C ILE A 72 7.02 10.59 6.01
N SER A 73 7.39 11.82 6.33
CA SER A 73 6.61 12.99 5.92
C SER A 73 6.87 13.36 4.46
N MET A 74 5.93 14.08 3.85
CA MET A 74 6.14 14.68 2.51
C MET A 74 7.35 15.63 2.52
N LEU A 75 7.60 16.31 3.64
CA LEU A 75 8.76 17.20 3.79
C LEU A 75 10.07 16.40 3.74
N ASP A 76 10.13 15.24 4.38
CA ASP A 76 11.32 14.38 4.36
C ASP A 76 11.57 13.82 2.96
N PHE A 77 10.51 13.40 2.28
CA PHE A 77 10.59 13.03 0.87
C PHE A 77 11.19 14.16 0.01
N MET A 78 10.71 15.39 0.19
CA MET A 78 11.22 16.55 -0.55
C MET A 78 12.67 16.88 -0.21
N LYS A 79 13.09 16.71 1.06
CA LYS A 79 14.49 16.87 1.46
C LYS A 79 15.38 15.81 0.82
N ALA A 80 14.93 14.55 0.83
CA ALA A 80 15.67 13.46 0.21
C ALA A 80 15.82 13.65 -1.30
N LYS A 81 14.77 14.06 -1.99
CA LYS A 81 14.82 14.40 -3.41
C LYS A 81 15.86 15.48 -3.74
N ARG A 82 16.14 16.38 -2.79
CA ARG A 82 17.15 17.44 -2.91
C ARG A 82 18.53 17.02 -2.39
N GLY A 83 18.72 15.76 -2.05
CA GLY A 83 19.98 15.25 -1.50
C GLY A 83 20.32 15.77 -0.10
N LYS A 84 19.31 16.23 0.67
CA LYS A 84 19.51 16.84 2.00
C LYS A 84 19.28 15.87 3.14
N MET A 85 18.80 14.66 2.87
CA MET A 85 18.69 13.56 3.84
C MET A 85 18.61 12.23 3.09
N GLU A 86 18.91 11.15 3.81
CA GLU A 86 18.69 9.79 3.36
C GLU A 86 17.35 9.28 3.90
N LEU A 87 16.63 8.51 3.10
CA LEU A 87 15.39 7.86 3.51
C LEU A 87 15.67 6.51 4.14
N PRO A 88 14.78 6.01 5.01
CA PRO A 88 14.85 4.63 5.49
C PRO A 88 14.76 3.63 4.32
N ALA A 89 15.11 2.38 4.57
CA ALA A 89 15.20 1.34 3.54
C ALA A 89 13.85 1.05 2.86
N LYS A 90 12.75 1.15 3.61
CA LYS A 90 11.37 0.96 3.13
C LYS A 90 10.48 2.14 3.55
N PRO A 91 10.60 3.29 2.87
CA PRO A 91 9.79 4.44 3.22
C PRO A 91 8.36 4.26 2.71
N ILE A 92 7.39 4.80 3.46
CA ILE A 92 5.97 4.89 3.08
C ILE A 92 5.41 6.23 3.53
N ILE A 93 4.46 6.76 2.78
CA ILE A 93 3.74 7.98 3.13
C ILE A 93 2.28 7.59 3.41
N LEU A 94 1.71 8.12 4.50
CA LEU A 94 0.30 8.03 4.80
C LEU A 94 -0.30 9.43 4.65
N THR A 95 -1.42 9.54 3.96
CA THR A 95 -2.18 10.79 3.82
C THR A 95 -3.60 10.62 4.35
N PHE A 96 -4.17 11.68 4.88
CA PHE A 96 -5.51 11.71 5.47
C PHE A 96 -6.22 12.93 4.91
N ASP A 97 -7.18 12.67 4.04
CA ASP A 97 -7.81 13.69 3.21
C ASP A 97 -9.14 14.15 3.82
N ASP A 98 -9.65 15.28 3.36
CA ASP A 98 -10.95 15.88 3.67
C ASP A 98 -11.14 16.41 5.10
N GLY A 99 -10.24 16.13 6.05
CA GLY A 99 -10.29 16.72 7.39
C GLY A 99 -11.48 16.27 8.24
N TYR A 100 -11.84 14.99 8.18
CA TYR A 100 -12.87 14.38 9.02
C TYR A 100 -12.51 14.47 10.51
N GLU A 101 -13.51 14.62 11.38
CA GLU A 101 -13.31 14.74 12.84
C GLU A 101 -12.67 13.48 13.44
N ASP A 102 -13.01 12.31 12.91
CA ASP A 102 -12.46 11.02 13.33
C ASP A 102 -10.95 10.89 13.06
N ASN A 103 -10.39 11.65 12.15
CA ASN A 103 -8.95 11.74 11.96
C ASN A 103 -8.25 12.29 13.21
N TYR A 104 -8.94 13.10 14.01
CA TYR A 104 -8.44 13.61 15.29
C TYR A 104 -8.84 12.73 16.47
N THR A 105 -10.09 12.22 16.50
CA THR A 105 -10.63 11.50 17.66
C THR A 105 -10.30 10.03 17.69
N GLU A 106 -10.12 9.40 16.53
CA GLU A 106 -9.87 7.96 16.37
C GLU A 106 -8.47 7.68 15.80
N MET A 107 -8.18 8.22 14.61
CA MET A 107 -6.97 7.90 13.87
C MET A 107 -5.71 8.38 14.58
N LEU A 108 -5.68 9.64 15.04
CA LEU A 108 -4.47 10.22 15.68
C LEU A 108 -4.04 9.47 16.93
N PRO A 109 -4.95 9.11 17.88
CA PRO A 109 -4.58 8.27 19.02
C PRO A 109 -3.98 6.92 18.63
N ILE A 110 -4.50 6.30 17.54
CA ILE A 110 -3.94 5.05 17.04
C ILE A 110 -2.52 5.26 16.50
N LEU A 111 -2.29 6.31 15.72
CA LEU A 111 -0.96 6.61 15.18
C LEU A 111 0.08 6.89 16.28
N GLU A 112 -0.33 7.40 17.42
CA GLU A 112 0.57 7.65 18.58
C GLU A 112 1.07 6.35 19.24
N GLU A 113 0.43 5.21 18.96
CA GLU A 113 0.87 3.89 19.44
C GLU A 113 2.02 3.30 18.61
N TYR A 114 2.24 3.80 17.40
CA TYR A 114 3.23 3.32 16.41
C TYR A 114 4.40 4.28 16.24
#